data_85c5edca27bd6db1f58e801350270a9c
#
_entry.id   85c5edca27bd6db1f58e801350270a9c
#
_cell.length_a   1.000
_cell.length_b   1.000
_cell.length_c   1.000
_cell.angle_alpha   90.00
_cell.angle_beta   90.00
_cell.angle_gamma   90.00
#
_symmetry.space_group_name_H-M   'P 1'
#
loop_
_entity.id
_entity.type
_entity.pdbx_description
1 polymer ?
#
loop_
_entity_poly.entity_id
_entity_poly.type
_entity_poly.pdbx_seq_one_letter_code
_entity_poly.pdbx_strand_id
1 'polypeptide(L)'
;MILTSKGATTPYTPPWMTDDNGNPKPGAPVLHLRAGDVIERGQMEAELAGPHRCAQVWGFELRQAIRGGVVALLADDPDLDRLLGLIEAEGEGEVDQLSADDRALLAGVRKILAECWPDYRDLVAQLERRRAIAPIVALKRYCVGMEIEGVTFELGRDGQVSDATMSQIEPFLLSLAGNRAYEIQQPRGLEGNSPRPSPSDASPKPSSSAARSKAAGRSPARAGKKIRVSRSPRGSGRSSTSGSTADASPLP
;
A
#
# COMPACT_ATOMS: atom_id res chain seq x y z
N MET A 1 15.33 -15.70 5.13
CA MET A 1 15.10 -14.49 4.33
C MET A 1 15.49 -14.82 2.89
N ILE A 2 14.53 -15.12 2.03
CA ILE A 2 14.80 -15.37 0.60
C ILE A 2 14.67 -13.99 -0.06
N LEU A 3 15.78 -13.29 -0.19
CA LEU A 3 15.87 -12.14 -1.07
C LEU A 3 15.77 -12.70 -2.49
N THR A 4 14.65 -12.48 -3.14
CA THR A 4 14.55 -12.70 -4.58
C THR A 4 15.57 -11.79 -5.24
N SER A 5 16.65 -12.38 -5.76
CA SER A 5 17.66 -11.60 -6.46
C SER A 5 17.03 -10.89 -7.66
N LYS A 6 17.46 -9.64 -7.91
CA LYS A 6 17.05 -8.89 -9.10
C LYS A 6 17.32 -9.78 -10.34
N GLY A 7 16.27 -10.06 -11.09
CA GLY A 7 16.34 -10.93 -12.28
C GLY A 7 15.96 -12.40 -12.07
N ALA A 8 15.69 -12.85 -10.84
CA ALA A 8 15.12 -14.17 -10.66
C ALA A 8 13.70 -14.19 -11.22
N THR A 9 13.46 -15.11 -12.15
CA THR A 9 12.13 -15.35 -12.73
C THR A 9 11.46 -16.50 -12.02
N THR A 10 10.15 -16.36 -11.79
CA THR A 10 9.30 -17.43 -11.25
C THR A 10 8.33 -17.84 -12.34
N PRO A 11 8.35 -19.10 -12.81
CA PRO A 11 7.34 -19.59 -13.73
C PRO A 11 5.99 -19.63 -13.01
N TYR A 12 4.95 -19.23 -13.72
CA TYR A 12 3.57 -19.30 -13.28
C TYR A 12 2.72 -20.04 -14.29
N THR A 13 2.02 -21.05 -13.80
CA THR A 13 0.98 -21.81 -14.51
C THR A 13 -0.25 -21.84 -13.62
N PRO A 14 -1.47 -21.71 -14.16
CA PRO A 14 -2.69 -21.83 -13.35
C PRO A 14 -2.71 -23.15 -12.57
N PRO A 15 -3.11 -23.16 -11.27
CA PRO A 15 -3.01 -24.36 -10.41
C PRO A 15 -3.72 -25.61 -10.95
N TRP A 16 -4.83 -25.47 -11.67
CA TRP A 16 -5.54 -26.61 -12.27
C TRP A 16 -4.87 -27.19 -13.52
N MET A 17 -3.90 -26.46 -14.07
CA MET A 17 -3.08 -26.87 -15.22
C MET A 17 -1.70 -27.38 -14.78
N THR A 18 -1.49 -27.61 -13.49
CA THR A 18 -0.30 -28.26 -12.95
C THR A 18 -0.61 -29.71 -12.57
N ASP A 19 0.41 -30.55 -12.54
CA ASP A 19 0.34 -31.89 -11.98
C ASP A 19 0.47 -31.87 -10.44
N ASP A 20 0.39 -33.04 -9.79
CA ASP A 20 0.51 -33.16 -8.34
C ASP A 20 1.89 -32.75 -7.79
N ASN A 21 2.88 -32.64 -8.65
CA ASN A 21 4.24 -32.18 -8.32
C ASN A 21 4.41 -30.68 -8.58
N GLY A 22 3.38 -29.99 -9.07
CA GLY A 22 3.42 -28.57 -9.39
C GLY A 22 4.03 -28.22 -10.75
N ASN A 23 4.29 -29.22 -11.63
CA ASN A 23 4.79 -28.98 -12.97
C ASN A 23 3.64 -28.68 -13.93
N PRO A 24 3.88 -27.86 -14.98
CA PRO A 24 2.88 -27.61 -16.01
C PRO A 24 2.49 -28.91 -16.74
N LYS A 25 1.20 -29.14 -16.94
CA LYS A 25 0.70 -30.20 -17.82
C LYS A 25 1.06 -29.90 -19.28
N PRO A 26 1.13 -30.89 -20.15
CA PRO A 26 1.37 -30.66 -21.58
C PRO A 26 0.36 -29.68 -22.17
N GLY A 27 0.86 -28.64 -22.85
CA GLY A 27 0.03 -27.55 -23.42
C GLY A 27 -0.46 -26.51 -22.42
N ALA A 28 -0.07 -26.60 -21.14
CA ALA A 28 -0.43 -25.57 -20.17
C ALA A 28 0.35 -24.28 -20.44
N PRO A 29 -0.28 -23.10 -20.29
CA PRO A 29 0.41 -21.82 -20.41
C PRO A 29 1.42 -21.64 -19.28
N VAL A 30 2.61 -21.14 -19.61
CA VAL A 30 3.66 -20.77 -18.66
C VAL A 30 4.02 -19.31 -18.85
N LEU A 31 3.94 -18.53 -17.79
CA LEU A 31 4.37 -17.12 -17.79
C LEU A 31 5.58 -16.97 -16.86
N HIS A 32 6.62 -16.31 -17.32
CA HIS A 32 7.81 -16.05 -16.54
C HIS A 32 7.71 -14.67 -15.89
N LEU A 33 7.48 -14.65 -14.58
CA LEU A 33 7.27 -13.43 -13.80
C LEU A 33 8.52 -13.11 -12.99
N ARG A 34 8.85 -11.83 -12.86
CA ARG A 34 9.96 -11.36 -12.01
C ARG A 34 9.48 -10.42 -10.91
N ALA A 35 10.23 -10.34 -9.83
CA ALA A 35 10.07 -9.27 -8.85
C ALA A 35 10.71 -7.98 -9.38
N GLY A 36 10.03 -6.85 -9.18
CA GLY A 36 10.58 -5.52 -9.42
C GLY A 36 11.46 -5.04 -8.28
N ASP A 37 12.37 -4.12 -8.57
CA ASP A 37 13.06 -3.38 -7.53
C ASP A 37 12.15 -2.27 -6.93
N VAL A 38 12.67 -1.57 -5.91
CA VAL A 38 11.92 -0.51 -5.21
C VAL A 38 11.54 0.64 -6.16
N ILE A 39 12.42 0.97 -7.11
CA ILE A 39 12.20 2.05 -8.07
C ILE A 39 11.12 1.66 -9.07
N GLU A 40 11.19 0.44 -9.62
CA GLU A 40 10.19 -0.09 -10.55
C GLU A 40 8.80 -0.18 -9.91
N ARG A 41 8.75 -0.60 -8.63
CA ARG A 41 7.49 -0.61 -7.86
C ARG A 41 6.95 0.80 -7.63
N GLY A 42 7.82 1.76 -7.30
CA GLY A 42 7.43 3.16 -7.18
C GLY A 42 6.90 3.74 -8.50
N GLN A 43 7.49 3.38 -9.63
CA GLN A 43 6.99 3.77 -10.95
C GLN A 43 5.63 3.15 -11.27
N MET A 44 5.43 1.87 -10.93
CA MET A 44 4.12 1.21 -11.07
C MET A 44 3.05 1.91 -10.23
N GLU A 45 3.35 2.24 -8.98
CA GLU A 45 2.42 2.96 -8.12
C GLU A 45 2.11 4.38 -8.64
N ALA A 46 3.11 5.08 -9.18
CA ALA A 46 2.92 6.38 -9.82
C ALA A 46 2.05 6.28 -11.09
N GLU A 47 2.20 5.23 -11.88
CA GLU A 47 1.35 4.94 -13.04
C GLU A 47 -0.09 4.65 -12.62
N LEU A 48 -0.29 3.83 -11.59
CA LEU A 48 -1.62 3.53 -11.04
C LEU A 48 -2.30 4.78 -10.48
N ALA A 49 -1.56 5.62 -9.76
CA ALA A 49 -2.10 6.86 -9.19
C ALA A 49 -2.40 7.93 -10.24
N GLY A 50 -1.57 8.07 -11.24
CA GLY A 50 -1.65 9.09 -12.28
C GLY A 50 -2.64 8.72 -13.40
N PRO A 51 -2.19 8.10 -14.51
CA PRO A 51 -3.03 7.81 -15.66
C PRO A 51 -4.27 6.98 -15.33
N HIS A 52 -4.14 6.01 -14.44
CA HIS A 52 -5.23 5.09 -14.11
C HIS A 52 -6.15 5.59 -12.99
N ARG A 53 -5.78 6.64 -12.27
CA ARG A 53 -6.56 7.22 -11.16
C ARG A 53 -7.01 6.17 -10.13
N CYS A 54 -6.13 5.25 -9.80
CA CYS A 54 -6.36 4.19 -8.83
C CYS A 54 -5.18 4.06 -7.84
N ALA A 55 -4.84 5.18 -7.19
CA ALA A 55 -3.86 5.21 -6.11
C ALA A 55 -4.21 4.20 -5.00
N GLN A 56 -3.23 3.86 -4.19
CA GLN A 56 -3.47 3.04 -3.00
C GLN A 56 -4.48 3.73 -2.07
N VAL A 57 -5.52 3.02 -1.69
CA VAL A 57 -6.46 3.43 -0.64
C VAL A 57 -6.10 2.69 0.63
N TRP A 58 -5.93 3.45 1.72
CA TRP A 58 -5.55 2.89 3.01
C TRP A 58 -6.77 2.57 3.88
N GLY A 59 -6.67 1.56 4.72
CA GLY A 59 -7.78 1.18 5.60
C GLY A 59 -8.26 2.31 6.52
N PHE A 60 -7.35 3.19 6.95
CA PHE A 60 -7.72 4.34 7.78
C PHE A 60 -8.54 5.39 7.00
N GLU A 61 -8.28 5.59 5.70
CA GLU A 61 -9.06 6.52 4.85
C GLU A 61 -10.49 6.02 4.70
N LEU A 62 -10.66 4.72 4.46
CA LEU A 62 -11.98 4.10 4.41
C LEU A 62 -12.71 4.23 5.74
N ARG A 63 -12.05 3.94 6.86
CA ARG A 63 -12.66 4.10 8.20
C ARG A 63 -13.07 5.55 8.47
N GLN A 64 -12.22 6.50 8.12
CA GLN A 64 -12.54 7.92 8.28
C GLN A 64 -13.76 8.32 7.44
N ALA A 65 -13.84 7.85 6.19
CA ALA A 65 -14.98 8.13 5.31
C ALA A 65 -16.26 7.47 5.83
N ILE A 66 -16.20 6.20 6.30
CA ILE A 66 -17.34 5.52 6.93
C ILE A 66 -17.80 6.29 8.18
N ARG A 67 -16.88 6.62 9.07
CA ARG A 67 -17.20 7.37 10.30
C ARG A 67 -17.82 8.72 9.99
N GLY A 68 -17.25 9.48 9.06
CA GLY A 68 -17.81 10.77 8.62
C GLY A 68 -19.22 10.63 8.07
N GLY A 69 -19.47 9.63 7.23
CA GLY A 69 -20.79 9.37 6.67
C GLY A 69 -21.82 8.92 7.72
N VAL A 70 -21.43 8.04 8.64
CA VAL A 70 -22.31 7.59 9.75
C VAL A 70 -22.69 8.78 10.62
N VAL A 71 -21.75 9.61 11.04
CA VAL A 71 -22.03 10.80 11.85
C VAL A 71 -22.93 11.79 11.10
N ALA A 72 -22.69 12.00 9.79
CA ALA A 72 -23.47 12.97 9.02
C ALA A 72 -24.89 12.50 8.70
N LEU A 73 -25.10 11.20 8.47
CA LEU A 73 -26.39 10.66 8.03
C LEU A 73 -27.25 10.13 9.19
N LEU A 74 -26.64 9.79 10.32
CA LEU A 74 -27.27 9.14 11.47
C LEU A 74 -27.07 9.94 12.77
N ALA A 75 -26.91 11.27 12.69
CA ALA A 75 -26.61 12.12 13.84
C ALA A 75 -27.64 11.99 14.99
N ASP A 76 -28.90 11.75 14.66
CA ASP A 76 -30.01 11.62 15.61
C ASP A 76 -30.42 10.15 15.89
N ASP A 77 -29.64 9.18 15.36
CA ASP A 77 -29.93 7.76 15.52
C ASP A 77 -29.45 7.27 16.90
N PRO A 78 -30.29 6.59 17.69
CA PRO A 78 -29.90 6.06 19.01
C PRO A 78 -28.78 5.02 18.94
N ASP A 79 -28.58 4.38 17.78
CA ASP A 79 -27.53 3.37 17.58
C ASP A 79 -26.20 3.97 17.09
N LEU A 80 -26.08 5.29 16.95
CA LEU A 80 -24.88 5.96 16.45
C LEU A 80 -23.61 5.53 17.21
N ASP A 81 -23.64 5.61 18.54
CA ASP A 81 -22.47 5.28 19.37
C ASP A 81 -22.08 3.80 19.22
N ARG A 82 -23.07 2.91 19.11
CA ARG A 82 -22.84 1.48 18.84
C ARG A 82 -22.16 1.29 17.49
N LEU A 83 -22.64 1.94 16.44
CA LEU A 83 -22.07 1.86 15.09
C LEU A 83 -20.62 2.36 15.06
N LEU A 84 -20.35 3.47 15.74
CA LEU A 84 -18.98 4.00 15.84
C LEU A 84 -18.05 3.01 16.57
N GLY A 85 -18.53 2.38 17.65
CA GLY A 85 -17.79 1.33 18.37
C GLY A 85 -17.49 0.11 17.50
N LEU A 86 -18.46 -0.33 16.69
CA LEU A 86 -18.25 -1.44 15.75
C LEU A 86 -17.25 -1.14 14.65
N ILE A 87 -17.25 0.11 14.13
CA ILE A 87 -16.29 0.56 13.12
C ILE A 87 -14.86 0.58 13.68
N GLU A 88 -14.68 1.00 14.92
CA GLU A 88 -13.37 1.00 15.59
C GLU A 88 -12.90 -0.44 15.87
N ALA A 89 -13.75 -1.31 16.43
CA ALA A 89 -13.42 -2.71 16.70
C ALA A 89 -13.00 -3.46 15.41
N GLU A 90 -13.68 -3.22 14.30
CA GLU A 90 -13.26 -3.76 13.00
C GLU A 90 -11.88 -3.20 12.57
N GLY A 91 -11.63 -1.92 12.83
CA GLY A 91 -10.36 -1.26 12.53
C GLY A 91 -9.18 -1.81 13.31
N GLU A 92 -9.39 -2.29 14.50
CA GLU A 92 -8.40 -2.92 15.39
C GLU A 92 -8.18 -4.41 15.09
N GLY A 93 -8.93 -4.96 14.13
CA GLY A 93 -8.81 -6.36 13.71
C GLY A 93 -9.66 -7.33 14.53
N GLU A 94 -10.58 -6.83 15.33
CA GLU A 94 -11.46 -7.64 16.18
C GLU A 94 -12.69 -8.18 15.43
N VAL A 95 -12.60 -8.29 14.10
CA VAL A 95 -13.71 -8.73 13.23
C VAL A 95 -14.28 -10.09 13.66
N ASP A 96 -13.41 -10.99 14.10
CA ASP A 96 -13.80 -12.35 14.53
C ASP A 96 -14.62 -12.34 15.83
N GLN A 97 -14.54 -11.26 16.61
CA GLN A 97 -15.29 -11.09 17.87
C GLN A 97 -16.67 -10.49 17.61
N LEU A 98 -16.91 -9.90 16.44
CA LEU A 98 -18.21 -9.33 16.10
C LEU A 98 -19.24 -10.41 15.87
N SER A 99 -20.46 -10.20 16.41
CA SER A 99 -21.59 -11.08 16.16
C SER A 99 -21.98 -11.09 14.66
N ALA A 100 -22.74 -12.11 14.25
CA ALA A 100 -23.25 -12.16 12.88
C ALA A 100 -24.14 -10.95 12.57
N ASP A 101 -24.94 -10.51 13.55
CA ASP A 101 -25.85 -9.37 13.42
C ASP A 101 -25.08 -8.05 13.30
N ASP A 102 -24.00 -7.87 14.07
CA ASP A 102 -23.14 -6.66 13.96
C ASP A 102 -22.42 -6.59 12.61
N ARG A 103 -21.95 -7.72 12.11
CA ARG A 103 -21.35 -7.80 10.77
C ARG A 103 -22.38 -7.48 9.68
N ALA A 104 -23.61 -7.98 9.80
CA ALA A 104 -24.68 -7.66 8.86
C ALA A 104 -25.07 -6.18 8.92
N LEU A 105 -25.12 -5.60 10.13
CA LEU A 105 -25.37 -4.18 10.33
C LEU A 105 -24.30 -3.31 9.66
N LEU A 106 -23.02 -3.61 9.90
CA LEU A 106 -21.90 -2.91 9.25
C LEU A 106 -21.96 -3.02 7.72
N ALA A 107 -22.28 -4.20 7.19
CA ALA A 107 -22.44 -4.40 5.75
C ALA A 107 -23.59 -3.56 5.18
N GLY A 108 -24.73 -3.48 5.89
CA GLY A 108 -25.86 -2.62 5.55
C GLY A 108 -25.49 -1.12 5.52
N VAL A 109 -24.79 -0.67 6.55
CA VAL A 109 -24.30 0.71 6.64
C VAL A 109 -23.38 1.04 5.46
N ARG A 110 -22.41 0.18 5.15
CA ARG A 110 -21.52 0.36 4.01
C ARG A 110 -22.25 0.45 2.67
N LYS A 111 -23.29 -0.35 2.48
CA LYS A 111 -24.11 -0.28 1.28
C LYS A 111 -24.79 1.08 1.16
N ILE A 112 -25.41 1.58 2.22
CA ILE A 112 -26.03 2.91 2.25
C ILE A 112 -24.99 4.00 1.97
N LEU A 113 -23.83 3.94 2.61
CA LEU A 113 -22.76 4.92 2.40
C LEU A 113 -22.23 4.89 0.96
N ALA A 114 -22.12 3.72 0.35
CA ALA A 114 -21.71 3.61 -1.06
C ALA A 114 -22.72 4.28 -2.02
N GLU A 115 -23.98 4.35 -1.64
CA GLU A 115 -25.03 5.02 -2.43
C GLU A 115 -25.11 6.53 -2.12
N CYS A 116 -25.01 6.91 -0.83
CA CYS A 116 -25.39 8.26 -0.37
C CYS A 116 -24.21 9.13 0.06
N TRP A 117 -23.04 8.57 0.35
CA TRP A 117 -21.89 9.32 0.88
C TRP A 117 -20.74 9.39 -0.13
N PRO A 118 -20.52 10.54 -0.81
CA PRO A 118 -19.56 10.67 -1.91
C PRO A 118 -18.14 10.25 -1.54
N ASP A 119 -17.62 10.66 -0.38
CA ASP A 119 -16.25 10.37 0.04
C ASP A 119 -15.98 8.86 0.13
N TYR A 120 -16.92 8.09 0.69
CA TYR A 120 -16.80 6.65 0.78
C TYR A 120 -16.99 5.97 -0.59
N ARG A 121 -17.99 6.41 -1.35
CA ARG A 121 -18.26 5.90 -2.70
C ARG A 121 -17.04 6.05 -3.62
N ASP A 122 -16.38 7.20 -3.58
CA ASP A 122 -15.25 7.50 -4.45
C ASP A 122 -14.03 6.64 -4.07
N LEU A 123 -13.78 6.42 -2.77
CA LEU A 123 -12.73 5.49 -2.29
C LEU A 123 -13.02 4.04 -2.69
N VAL A 124 -14.27 3.59 -2.57
CA VAL A 124 -14.67 2.23 -3.00
C VAL A 124 -14.49 2.08 -4.52
N ALA A 125 -14.94 3.06 -5.30
CA ALA A 125 -14.76 3.05 -6.76
C ALA A 125 -13.27 3.04 -7.15
N GLN A 126 -12.42 3.74 -6.41
CA GLN A 126 -10.96 3.72 -6.61
C GLN A 126 -10.36 2.35 -6.27
N LEU A 127 -10.80 1.69 -5.20
CA LEU A 127 -10.40 0.33 -4.85
C LEU A 127 -10.78 -0.68 -5.93
N GLU A 128 -12.02 -0.64 -6.40
CA GLU A 128 -12.49 -1.55 -7.45
C GLU A 128 -11.72 -1.32 -8.76
N ARG A 129 -11.48 -0.07 -9.12
CA ARG A 129 -10.64 0.27 -10.26
C ARG A 129 -9.21 -0.27 -10.10
N ARG A 130 -8.63 -0.14 -8.91
CA ARG A 130 -7.31 -0.68 -8.62
C ARG A 130 -7.27 -2.21 -8.72
N ARG A 131 -8.27 -2.90 -8.19
CA ARG A 131 -8.41 -4.36 -8.30
C ARG A 131 -8.44 -4.84 -9.75
N ALA A 132 -9.09 -4.08 -10.63
CA ALA A 132 -9.18 -4.42 -12.03
C ALA A 132 -7.88 -4.10 -12.81
N ILE A 133 -7.23 -2.97 -12.52
CA ILE A 133 -6.15 -2.43 -13.35
C ILE A 133 -4.76 -2.85 -12.85
N ALA A 134 -4.54 -2.86 -11.53
CA ALA A 134 -3.20 -3.14 -10.99
C ALA A 134 -2.62 -4.49 -11.42
N PRO A 135 -3.41 -5.59 -11.50
CA PRO A 135 -2.92 -6.86 -12.06
C PRO A 135 -2.43 -6.74 -13.50
N ILE A 136 -3.15 -6.00 -14.34
CA ILE A 136 -2.81 -5.83 -15.75
C ILE A 136 -1.51 -5.04 -15.89
N VAL A 137 -1.37 -3.94 -15.16
CA VAL A 137 -0.16 -3.11 -15.14
C VAL A 137 1.03 -3.91 -14.61
N ALA A 138 0.83 -4.71 -13.55
CA ALA A 138 1.87 -5.58 -13.02
C ALA A 138 2.31 -6.65 -14.02
N LEU A 139 1.37 -7.33 -14.69
CA LEU A 139 1.72 -8.33 -15.70
C LEU A 139 2.49 -7.68 -16.85
N LYS A 140 2.02 -6.56 -17.37
CA LYS A 140 2.67 -5.83 -18.45
C LYS A 140 4.11 -5.45 -18.11
N ARG A 141 4.38 -5.06 -16.87
CA ARG A 141 5.69 -4.59 -16.41
C ARG A 141 6.65 -5.71 -15.98
N TYR A 142 6.13 -6.78 -15.40
CA TYR A 142 6.94 -7.80 -14.72
C TYR A 142 6.94 -9.16 -15.40
N CYS A 143 6.18 -9.38 -16.47
CA CYS A 143 6.30 -10.58 -17.29
C CYS A 143 7.47 -10.42 -18.27
N VAL A 144 8.40 -11.36 -18.22
CA VAL A 144 9.64 -11.34 -19.02
C VAL A 144 9.68 -12.42 -20.09
N GLY A 145 8.66 -13.25 -20.16
CA GLY A 145 8.50 -14.28 -21.15
C GLY A 145 7.21 -15.05 -20.95
N MET A 146 6.71 -15.68 -22.00
CA MET A 146 5.55 -16.57 -21.92
C MET A 146 5.61 -17.67 -22.98
N GLU A 147 5.06 -18.79 -22.61
CA GLU A 147 4.87 -19.98 -23.46
C GLU A 147 3.37 -20.26 -23.47
N ILE A 148 2.67 -19.66 -24.41
CA ILE A 148 1.22 -19.81 -24.60
C ILE A 148 0.97 -20.12 -26.06
N GLU A 149 0.26 -21.21 -26.35
CA GLU A 149 -0.07 -21.59 -27.71
C GLU A 149 -0.83 -20.48 -28.43
N GLY A 150 -0.38 -20.09 -29.61
CA GLY A 150 -1.00 -19.05 -30.42
C GLY A 150 -0.71 -17.62 -29.99
N VAL A 151 0.10 -17.39 -28.94
CA VAL A 151 0.49 -16.05 -28.49
C VAL A 151 1.94 -15.78 -28.86
N THR A 152 2.19 -14.67 -29.52
CA THR A 152 3.55 -14.18 -29.81
C THR A 152 3.98 -13.20 -28.73
N PHE A 153 5.04 -13.56 -27.99
CA PHE A 153 5.57 -12.68 -26.95
C PHE A 153 6.46 -11.59 -27.55
N GLU A 154 6.07 -10.35 -27.33
CA GLU A 154 6.82 -9.18 -27.76
C GLU A 154 6.92 -8.14 -26.64
N LEU A 155 8.08 -7.50 -26.53
CA LEU A 155 8.26 -6.34 -25.65
C LEU A 155 8.11 -5.04 -26.43
N GLY A 156 7.46 -4.06 -25.82
CA GLY A 156 7.43 -2.70 -26.30
C GLY A 156 8.79 -1.98 -26.16
N ARG A 157 8.87 -0.78 -26.68
CA ARG A 157 10.10 0.06 -26.60
C ARG A 157 10.47 0.45 -25.17
N ASP A 158 9.50 0.40 -24.26
CA ASP A 158 9.64 0.65 -22.83
C ASP A 158 10.12 -0.59 -22.04
N GLY A 159 10.34 -1.71 -22.73
CA GLY A 159 10.73 -2.99 -22.13
C GLY A 159 9.60 -3.70 -21.39
N GLN A 160 8.37 -3.25 -21.54
CA GLN A 160 7.18 -3.90 -21.02
C GLN A 160 6.54 -4.80 -22.09
N VAL A 161 5.66 -5.72 -21.68
CA VAL A 161 4.90 -6.54 -22.63
C VAL A 161 4.06 -5.66 -23.55
N SER A 162 4.12 -5.90 -24.86
CA SER A 162 3.38 -5.09 -25.83
C SER A 162 1.86 -5.26 -25.68
N ASP A 163 1.10 -4.20 -26.05
CA ASP A 163 -0.36 -4.28 -26.03
C ASP A 163 -0.87 -5.34 -27.04
N ALA A 164 -0.13 -5.57 -28.13
CA ALA A 164 -0.44 -6.62 -29.09
C ALA A 164 -0.35 -8.01 -28.46
N THR A 165 0.70 -8.27 -27.67
CA THR A 165 0.81 -9.51 -26.90
C THR A 165 -0.30 -9.62 -25.86
N MET A 166 -0.54 -8.56 -25.06
CA MET A 166 -1.57 -8.57 -24.02
C MET A 166 -2.96 -8.88 -24.57
N SER A 167 -3.28 -8.38 -25.77
CA SER A 167 -4.60 -8.61 -26.40
C SER A 167 -4.82 -10.04 -26.91
N GLN A 168 -3.77 -10.83 -27.07
CA GLN A 168 -3.84 -12.24 -27.48
C GLN A 168 -4.06 -13.18 -26.29
N ILE A 169 -3.85 -12.73 -25.06
CA ILE A 169 -4.02 -13.55 -23.86
C ILE A 169 -5.50 -13.63 -23.50
N GLU A 170 -5.96 -14.85 -23.22
CA GLU A 170 -7.33 -15.06 -22.73
C GLU A 170 -7.57 -14.24 -21.45
N PRO A 171 -8.70 -13.49 -21.33
CA PRO A 171 -8.95 -12.55 -20.23
C PRO A 171 -8.86 -13.13 -18.82
N PHE A 172 -9.30 -14.38 -18.65
CA PHE A 172 -9.22 -15.04 -17.36
C PHE A 172 -7.77 -15.39 -16.98
N LEU A 173 -6.99 -15.90 -17.92
CA LEU A 173 -5.56 -16.16 -17.72
C LEU A 173 -4.79 -14.88 -17.44
N LEU A 174 -5.12 -13.80 -18.17
CA LEU A 174 -4.53 -12.48 -17.99
C LEU A 174 -4.78 -11.96 -16.56
N SER A 175 -6.02 -12.09 -16.07
CA SER A 175 -6.37 -11.68 -14.71
C SER A 175 -5.60 -12.49 -13.65
N LEU A 176 -5.52 -13.80 -13.79
CA LEU A 176 -4.82 -14.67 -12.84
C LEU A 176 -3.31 -14.43 -12.82
N ALA A 177 -2.70 -14.40 -13.99
CA ALA A 177 -1.27 -14.12 -14.12
C ALA A 177 -0.94 -12.71 -13.64
N GLY A 178 -1.82 -11.75 -13.91
CA GLY A 178 -1.71 -10.38 -13.44
C GLY A 178 -1.77 -10.28 -11.92
N ASN A 179 -2.72 -10.95 -11.28
CA ASN A 179 -2.80 -11.03 -9.82
C ASN A 179 -1.51 -11.62 -9.25
N ARG A 180 -1.00 -12.70 -9.85
CA ARG A 180 0.25 -13.30 -9.42
C ARG A 180 1.44 -12.37 -9.59
N ALA A 181 1.52 -11.67 -10.72
CA ALA A 181 2.55 -10.67 -10.97
C ALA A 181 2.49 -9.54 -9.93
N TYR A 182 1.29 -9.08 -9.58
CA TYR A 182 1.07 -8.05 -8.57
C TYR A 182 1.43 -8.53 -7.15
N GLU A 183 1.03 -9.75 -6.77
CA GLU A 183 1.36 -10.36 -5.47
C GLU A 183 2.87 -10.47 -5.23
N ILE A 184 3.64 -10.82 -6.27
CA ILE A 184 5.11 -10.91 -6.17
C ILE A 184 5.74 -9.56 -5.80
N GLN A 185 5.09 -8.43 -6.14
CA GLN A 185 5.57 -7.10 -5.80
C GLN A 185 5.26 -6.69 -4.36
N GLN A 186 4.30 -7.34 -3.72
CA GLN A 186 3.94 -7.01 -2.34
C GLN A 186 4.95 -7.65 -1.38
N PRO A 187 5.42 -6.90 -0.37
CA PRO A 187 6.22 -7.52 0.68
C PRO A 187 5.36 -8.61 1.34
N ARG A 188 5.87 -9.83 1.36
CA ARG A 188 5.18 -10.89 2.10
C ARG A 188 5.13 -10.47 3.55
N GLY A 189 3.99 -10.59 4.20
CA GLY A 189 3.74 -10.16 5.58
C GLY A 189 4.71 -10.72 6.65
N LEU A 190 5.63 -11.58 6.25
CA LEU A 190 6.75 -12.08 7.04
C LEU A 190 8.05 -11.25 6.89
N GLU A 191 8.11 -10.32 5.93
CA GLU A 191 9.32 -9.51 5.65
C GLU A 191 9.47 -8.30 6.57
N GLY A 192 8.76 -8.21 7.65
CA GLY A 192 8.90 -7.15 8.65
C GLY A 192 8.95 -7.63 10.08
N ASN A 193 8.64 -8.88 10.34
CA ASN A 193 8.70 -9.50 11.65
C ASN A 193 10.00 -10.31 11.78
N SER A 194 11.15 -9.63 11.87
CA SER A 194 12.29 -10.26 12.56
C SER A 194 11.76 -10.69 13.93
N PRO A 195 11.88 -11.98 14.32
CA PRO A 195 11.46 -12.39 15.64
C PRO A 195 12.18 -11.47 16.64
N ARG A 196 11.40 -10.82 17.51
CA ARG A 196 11.95 -10.02 18.61
C ARG A 196 13.01 -10.89 19.26
N PRO A 197 14.27 -10.41 19.44
CA PRO A 197 15.28 -11.22 20.10
C PRO A 197 14.71 -11.70 21.43
N SER A 198 14.69 -13.02 21.62
CA SER A 198 14.19 -13.62 22.84
C SER A 198 14.93 -13.02 24.02
N PRO A 199 14.27 -12.67 25.13
CA PRO A 199 14.91 -12.06 26.29
C PRO A 199 15.89 -13.00 27.02
N SER A 200 16.17 -14.20 26.51
CA SER A 200 17.09 -15.17 27.06
C SER A 200 18.57 -14.94 26.72
N ASP A 201 18.89 -14.00 25.84
CA ASP A 201 20.28 -13.55 25.65
C ASP A 201 20.59 -12.36 26.54
N ALA A 202 20.29 -12.52 27.82
CA ALA A 202 20.82 -11.64 28.84
C ALA A 202 22.33 -11.84 28.88
N SER A 203 23.08 -10.87 28.40
CA SER A 203 24.51 -10.77 28.59
C SER A 203 24.86 -11.07 30.05
N PRO A 204 25.87 -11.89 30.32
CA PRO A 204 26.27 -12.19 31.69
C PRO A 204 26.59 -10.86 32.39
N LYS A 205 25.94 -10.63 33.53
CA LYS A 205 26.22 -9.50 34.39
C LYS A 205 27.72 -9.49 34.70
N PRO A 206 28.44 -8.36 34.53
CA PRO A 206 29.79 -8.28 35.00
C PRO A 206 29.79 -8.48 36.53
N SER A 207 30.49 -9.50 36.96
CA SER A 207 30.70 -9.77 38.38
C SER A 207 31.43 -8.58 39.00
N SER A 208 30.78 -7.94 39.97
CA SER A 208 31.39 -6.91 40.79
C SER A 208 32.45 -7.54 41.69
N SER A 209 33.70 -7.50 41.29
CA SER A 209 34.82 -7.69 42.23
C SER A 209 35.15 -6.34 42.88
N ALA A 210 34.84 -6.27 44.15
CA ALA A 210 35.21 -5.18 45.02
C ALA A 210 36.74 -5.07 45.17
N ALA A 211 37.28 -3.92 44.90
CA ALA A 211 38.56 -3.50 45.48
C ALA A 211 38.47 -2.01 45.83
N ARG A 212 38.49 -1.78 47.14
CA ARG A 212 38.66 -0.47 47.76
C ARG A 212 40.02 0.10 47.40
N SER A 213 40.09 1.35 47.04
CA SER A 213 41.17 2.21 47.47
C SER A 213 40.71 3.66 47.59
N LYS A 214 40.91 4.20 48.79
CA LYS A 214 40.80 5.60 49.19
C LYS A 214 41.96 6.39 48.59
N ALA A 215 41.70 7.53 48.01
CA ALA A 215 42.61 8.67 48.11
C ALA A 215 41.81 9.96 47.85
N ALA A 216 42.07 10.90 48.72
CA ALA A 216 41.45 12.22 48.84
C ALA A 216 42.01 13.20 47.81
N GLY A 217 41.26 14.25 47.56
CA GLY A 217 41.89 15.51 47.22
C GLY A 217 41.20 16.40 46.17
N ARG A 218 40.56 17.44 46.67
CA ARG A 218 40.46 18.81 46.11
C ARG A 218 39.59 19.11 44.89
N SER A 219 38.51 19.83 45.18
CA SER A 219 37.96 20.86 44.27
C SER A 219 38.96 22.01 44.10
N PRO A 220 38.89 22.79 43.03
CA PRO A 220 38.00 23.96 43.08
C PRO A 220 37.27 24.34 41.78
N ALA A 221 36.27 25.15 42.03
CA ALA A 221 35.39 25.94 41.23
C ALA A 221 35.96 26.61 39.95
N ARG A 222 35.09 26.87 39.07
CA ARG A 222 34.76 28.14 38.33
C ARG A 222 34.43 27.91 36.87
N ALA A 223 33.37 28.39 36.47
CA ALA A 223 32.99 29.60 35.75
C ALA A 223 32.04 29.29 34.60
N GLY A 224 30.93 29.94 34.70
CA GLY A 224 29.87 29.94 33.72
C GLY A 224 30.27 30.56 32.39
N LYS A 225 29.56 30.15 31.37
CA LYS A 225 29.44 30.95 30.15
C LYS A 225 28.02 30.86 29.63
N LYS A 226 27.30 31.98 29.83
CA LYS A 226 26.04 32.32 29.18
C LYS A 226 26.32 32.43 27.68
N ILE A 227 25.52 31.76 26.85
CA ILE A 227 25.43 32.08 25.43
C ILE A 227 24.03 32.56 25.13
N ARG A 228 24.03 33.73 24.60
CA ARG A 228 23.03 34.65 24.18
C ARG A 228 22.07 34.04 23.14
N VAL A 229 20.78 34.26 23.41
CA VAL A 229 19.72 34.26 22.43
C VAL A 229 19.93 35.49 21.51
N SER A 230 19.99 35.28 20.21
CA SER A 230 19.81 36.33 19.23
C SER A 230 18.48 36.14 18.51
N ARG A 231 17.58 37.07 18.81
CA ARG A 231 16.39 37.40 18.00
C ARG A 231 16.82 38.20 16.79
N SER A 232 16.15 38.02 15.66
CA SER A 232 15.58 39.09 14.85
C SER A 232 15.68 38.86 13.36
N PRO A 233 15.05 39.66 12.56
CA PRO A 233 13.69 40.20 12.64
C PRO A 233 12.88 40.01 11.34
N ARG A 234 11.62 40.38 11.48
CA ARG A 234 10.66 40.67 10.42
C ARG A 234 11.22 41.48 9.24
N GLY A 235 10.87 41.04 8.03
CA GLY A 235 10.91 41.85 6.82
C GLY A 235 9.57 41.76 6.11
N SER A 236 8.83 42.83 6.19
CA SER A 236 7.58 43.16 5.50
C SER A 236 7.91 43.69 4.08
N GLY A 237 7.10 43.32 3.11
CA GLY A 237 7.06 43.93 1.79
C GLY A 237 5.93 43.29 1.01
N ARG A 238 4.90 43.86 0.94
CA ARG A 238 4.02 44.79 0.25
C ARG A 238 4.41 45.03 -1.20
N SER A 239 3.45 44.75 -2.03
CA SER A 239 2.83 45.53 -3.12
C SER A 239 2.44 44.58 -4.25
N SER A 240 1.21 44.50 -4.53
CA SER A 240 0.30 45.40 -5.31
C SER A 240 0.39 45.14 -6.81
N THR A 241 -0.80 44.90 -7.26
CA THR A 241 -1.55 45.49 -8.36
C THR A 241 -1.53 44.88 -9.73
N SER A 242 -2.74 44.77 -10.09
CA SER A 242 -3.45 45.06 -11.36
C SER A 242 -3.31 43.99 -12.43
N GLY A 243 -4.34 43.48 -12.96
CA GLY A 243 -5.53 44.09 -13.53
C GLY A 243 -5.63 43.65 -14.96
N SER A 244 -6.79 43.38 -15.31
CA SER A 244 -7.49 43.73 -16.53
C SER A 244 -7.98 42.57 -17.38
N THR A 245 -9.28 42.43 -17.29
CA THR A 245 -10.34 42.46 -18.33
C THR A 245 -10.21 41.54 -19.53
N ALA A 246 -11.20 40.65 -19.56
CA ALA A 246 -12.27 40.59 -20.54
C ALA A 246 -11.84 40.33 -22.00
N ASP A 247 -12.36 39.25 -22.58
CA ASP A 247 -13.37 39.44 -23.62
C ASP A 247 -14.15 38.15 -23.90
N ALA A 248 -15.38 38.38 -24.31
CA ALA A 248 -16.47 37.44 -24.45
C ALA A 248 -16.51 36.87 -25.89
N SER A 249 -16.92 35.60 -25.95
CA SER A 249 -17.95 35.03 -26.87
C SER A 249 -17.81 35.23 -28.41
N PRO A 250 -18.60 34.48 -29.21
CA PRO A 250 -19.36 33.23 -29.05
C PRO A 250 -19.12 32.19 -30.15
N LEU A 251 -19.81 31.09 -29.96
CA LEU A 251 -20.16 30.00 -30.89
C LEU A 251 -20.59 30.40 -32.35
N PRO A 252 -20.53 29.49 -33.31
CA PRO A 252 -21.63 28.59 -33.50
C PRO A 252 -21.34 27.11 -33.29
#